data_bfd1e75d7ba47c09475a1d2728f182be
#
_entry.id   bfd1e75d7ba47c09475a1d2728f182be
#
_cell.length_a   1.000
_cell.length_b   1.000
_cell.length_c   1.000
_cell.angle_alpha   90.00
_cell.angle_beta   90.00
_cell.angle_gamma   90.00
#
_symmetry.space_group_name_H-M   'P 1'
#
loop_
_entity.id
_entity.type
_entity.pdbx_description
1 polymer ?
#
loop_
_entity_poly.entity_id
_entity_poly.type
_entity_poly.pdbx_seq_one_letter_code
_entity_poly.pdbx_strand_id
1 'polypeptide(L)'
;MKIHLYQNDIEWENPEENIIRANKILSKIDISSGDLIILPEMFSTGFSMRSELCIEMEQEKNKTLHFLQRLAILNSCCVIAGVTTKKNENFFNESLAFLPNKKIISYRKNHLFSPAKEHMTFTAGDEIKTFEWNQWIIGMSICYDLRFPELYRELAEKKTNLMVNIANWPIDRIEHWITLLKARAIENQSFIIGVNRTGTDPNNTYNGNSMIIDPMGKVVLDAGESPGVYGSTIEIETVNAWRKTFPALSNMRKIKSR
;
A
#
# COMPACT_ATOMS: atom_id res chain seq x y z
N MET A 1 -6.66 -3.79 15.84
CA MET A 1 -5.55 -2.96 15.31
C MET A 1 -6.17 -1.75 14.65
N LYS A 2 -5.73 -0.55 15.02
CA LYS A 2 -6.16 0.69 14.34
C LYS A 2 -5.29 0.94 13.12
N ILE A 3 -5.90 1.40 12.04
CA ILE A 3 -5.24 1.66 10.76
C ILE A 3 -5.42 3.13 10.44
N HIS A 4 -4.36 3.77 9.96
CA HIS A 4 -4.36 5.17 9.54
C HIS A 4 -4.00 5.26 8.05
N LEU A 5 -4.92 5.76 7.24
CA LEU A 5 -4.76 5.98 5.81
C LEU A 5 -4.33 7.42 5.56
N TYR A 6 -3.11 7.64 5.10
CA TYR A 6 -2.63 8.95 4.71
C TYR A 6 -3.05 9.24 3.27
N GLN A 7 -4.16 9.95 3.09
CA GLN A 7 -4.70 10.39 1.79
C GLN A 7 -4.44 11.87 1.62
N ASN A 8 -3.39 12.24 0.91
CA ASN A 8 -3.05 13.66 0.74
C ASN A 8 -2.53 13.95 -0.66
N ASP A 9 -2.46 15.23 -0.98
CA ASP A 9 -1.79 15.70 -2.18
C ASP A 9 -0.27 15.49 -2.05
N ILE A 10 0.36 15.17 -3.16
CA ILE A 10 1.81 14.96 -3.25
C ILE A 10 2.37 16.06 -4.15
N GLU A 11 3.22 16.91 -3.58
CA GLU A 11 3.95 17.91 -4.36
C GLU A 11 4.86 17.19 -5.36
N TRP A 12 4.68 17.53 -6.63
CA TRP A 12 5.36 16.84 -7.73
C TRP A 12 6.87 16.98 -7.65
N GLU A 13 7.58 15.84 -7.63
CA GLU A 13 9.03 15.73 -7.61
C GLU A 13 9.73 16.53 -6.48
N ASN A 14 9.03 16.74 -5.36
CA ASN A 14 9.56 17.47 -4.21
C ASN A 14 9.55 16.63 -2.91
N PRO A 15 10.52 15.70 -2.75
CA PRO A 15 10.55 14.82 -1.58
C PRO A 15 10.63 15.55 -0.24
N GLU A 16 11.33 16.69 -0.19
CA GLU A 16 11.51 17.43 1.06
C GLU A 16 10.19 18.03 1.54
N GLU A 17 9.43 18.69 0.68
CA GLU A 17 8.12 19.25 1.02
C GLU A 17 7.12 18.16 1.39
N ASN A 18 7.13 17.04 0.68
CA ASN A 18 6.24 15.92 0.98
C ASN A 18 6.50 15.30 2.35
N ILE A 19 7.78 15.18 2.75
CA ILE A 19 8.16 14.72 4.09
C ILE A 19 7.72 15.72 5.16
N ILE A 20 7.97 17.03 4.96
CA ILE A 20 7.57 18.09 5.89
C ILE A 20 6.04 18.07 6.08
N ARG A 21 5.28 17.98 4.98
CA ARG A 21 3.82 17.93 4.99
C ARG A 21 3.32 16.67 5.72
N ALA A 22 3.88 15.50 5.41
CA ALA A 22 3.51 14.26 6.06
C ALA A 22 3.80 14.29 7.56
N ASN A 23 4.98 14.77 7.96
CA ASN A 23 5.34 14.91 9.37
C ASN A 23 4.38 15.86 10.12
N LYS A 24 4.07 17.03 9.53
CA LYS A 24 3.14 18.01 10.10
C LYS A 24 1.72 17.45 10.30
N ILE A 25 1.25 16.63 9.35
CA ILE A 25 -0.09 16.05 9.41
C ILE A 25 -0.13 14.89 10.40
N LEU A 26 0.82 13.94 10.30
CA LEU A 26 0.88 12.74 11.14
C LEU A 26 1.20 13.05 12.62
N SER A 27 1.90 14.16 12.90
CA SER A 27 2.15 14.60 14.29
C SER A 27 0.89 15.10 15.03
N LYS A 28 -0.23 15.29 14.34
CA LYS A 28 -1.48 15.77 14.93
C LYS A 28 -2.49 14.66 15.22
N ILE A 29 -2.22 13.45 14.80
CA ILE A 29 -3.10 12.30 15.05
C ILE A 29 -2.60 11.47 16.22
N ASP A 30 -3.54 10.83 16.90
CA ASP A 30 -3.23 9.89 17.98
C ASP A 30 -2.89 8.52 17.39
N ILE A 31 -1.60 8.15 17.48
CA ILE A 31 -1.06 6.88 17.03
C ILE A 31 -0.66 6.07 18.26
N SER A 32 -1.23 4.89 18.38
CA SER A 32 -0.94 3.98 19.49
C SER A 32 0.07 2.89 19.09
N SER A 33 0.73 2.33 20.07
CA SER A 33 1.59 1.15 19.86
C SER A 33 0.78 0.01 19.22
N GLY A 34 1.35 -0.59 18.16
CA GLY A 34 0.71 -1.66 17.41
C GLY A 34 -0.19 -1.20 16.26
N ASP A 35 -0.37 0.10 16.04
CA ASP A 35 -1.11 0.62 14.89
C ASP A 35 -0.40 0.38 13.57
N LEU A 36 -1.13 0.58 12.46
CA LEU A 36 -0.62 0.52 11.09
C LEU A 36 -0.89 1.84 10.38
N ILE A 37 0.17 2.51 9.91
CA ILE A 37 0.08 3.73 9.11
C ILE A 37 0.43 3.39 7.67
N ILE A 38 -0.38 3.85 6.70
CA ILE A 38 -0.16 3.55 5.30
C ILE A 38 -0.16 4.85 4.50
N LEU A 39 0.95 5.09 3.78
CA LEU A 39 1.13 6.18 2.84
C LEU A 39 1.02 5.66 1.39
N PRO A 40 0.63 6.50 0.43
CA PRO A 40 0.41 6.08 -0.96
C PRO A 40 1.70 5.65 -1.68
N GLU A 41 1.56 5.13 -2.89
CA GLU A 41 2.65 4.83 -3.84
C GLU A 41 3.47 6.10 -4.10
N MET A 42 4.81 5.96 -4.11
CA MET A 42 5.74 7.08 -4.41
C MET A 42 5.37 8.37 -3.64
N PHE A 43 5.05 8.24 -2.34
CA PHE A 43 4.48 9.33 -1.54
C PHE A 43 5.37 10.57 -1.48
N SER A 44 6.67 10.42 -1.66
CA SER A 44 7.63 11.51 -1.60
C SER A 44 7.89 12.21 -2.94
N THR A 45 7.60 11.54 -4.06
CA THR A 45 7.94 12.06 -5.40
C THR A 45 6.74 12.28 -6.32
N GLY A 46 5.60 11.65 -6.03
CA GLY A 46 4.54 11.45 -7.01
C GLY A 46 4.96 10.38 -8.04
N PHE A 47 4.05 10.05 -8.95
CA PHE A 47 4.26 9.02 -9.98
C PHE A 47 5.19 9.52 -11.09
N SER A 48 6.45 9.81 -10.72
CA SER A 48 7.50 10.33 -11.60
C SER A 48 8.37 9.20 -12.16
N MET A 49 8.77 9.35 -13.41
CA MET A 49 9.72 8.45 -14.08
C MET A 49 11.17 8.94 -13.98
N ARG A 50 11.45 9.95 -13.15
CA ARG A 50 12.81 10.45 -12.96
C ARG A 50 13.61 9.55 -12.03
N SER A 51 14.54 8.80 -12.62
CA SER A 51 15.41 7.87 -11.89
C SER A 51 16.35 8.56 -10.88
N GLU A 52 16.64 9.84 -11.06
CA GLU A 52 17.48 10.64 -10.15
C GLU A 52 16.82 10.87 -8.79
N LEU A 53 15.52 10.67 -8.70
CA LEU A 53 14.76 10.76 -7.44
C LEU A 53 14.75 9.44 -6.64
N CYS A 54 15.27 8.35 -7.22
CA CYS A 54 15.30 7.05 -6.58
C CYS A 54 16.29 7.00 -5.42
N ILE A 55 15.86 6.33 -4.35
CA ILE A 55 16.59 6.22 -3.10
C ILE A 55 17.52 5.01 -3.15
N GLU A 56 18.80 5.20 -2.84
CA GLU A 56 19.70 4.09 -2.52
C GLU A 56 19.47 3.63 -1.08
N MET A 57 19.00 2.40 -0.91
CA MET A 57 18.59 1.87 0.42
C MET A 57 19.73 1.82 1.44
N GLU A 58 20.97 1.75 0.98
CA GLU A 58 22.19 1.71 1.78
C GLU A 58 22.63 3.11 2.27
N GLN A 59 22.02 4.17 1.77
CA GLN A 59 22.31 5.54 2.23
C GLN A 59 21.64 5.80 3.58
N GLU A 60 22.38 5.60 4.68
CA GLU A 60 21.91 5.85 6.05
C GLU A 60 21.33 7.26 6.30
N LYS A 61 21.68 8.24 5.42
CA LYS A 61 21.25 9.65 5.53
C LYS A 61 20.06 10.02 4.66
N ASN A 62 19.41 9.07 3.99
CA ASN A 62 18.24 9.41 3.17
C ASN A 62 17.08 9.93 4.02
N LYS A 63 16.66 11.16 3.78
CA LYS A 63 15.62 11.86 4.56
C LYS A 63 14.29 11.10 4.58
N THR A 64 13.89 10.50 3.45
CA THR A 64 12.63 9.75 3.33
C THR A 64 12.65 8.48 4.18
N LEU A 65 13.71 7.66 4.05
CA LEU A 65 13.84 6.43 4.85
C LEU A 65 13.95 6.74 6.33
N HIS A 66 14.72 7.77 6.68
CA HIS A 66 14.87 8.21 8.06
C HIS A 66 13.54 8.68 8.66
N PHE A 67 12.74 9.45 7.91
CA PHE A 67 11.42 9.90 8.35
C PHE A 67 10.50 8.72 8.63
N LEU A 68 10.39 7.77 7.69
CA LEU A 68 9.51 6.59 7.83
C LEU A 68 9.93 5.68 8.98
N GLN A 69 11.23 5.43 9.11
CA GLN A 69 11.75 4.60 10.19
C GLN A 69 11.58 5.28 11.56
N ARG A 70 11.81 6.58 11.64
CA ARG A 70 11.59 7.36 12.87
C ARG A 70 10.11 7.34 13.27
N LEU A 71 9.20 7.48 12.31
CA LEU A 71 7.76 7.42 12.54
C LEU A 71 7.36 6.07 13.17
N ALA A 72 7.88 4.96 12.63
CA ALA A 72 7.63 3.62 13.15
C ALA A 72 8.19 3.42 14.57
N ILE A 73 9.42 3.88 14.83
CA ILE A 73 10.08 3.71 16.13
C ILE A 73 9.38 4.55 17.20
N LEU A 74 9.17 5.85 16.96
CA LEU A 74 8.62 6.77 17.97
C LEU A 74 7.21 6.38 18.40
N ASN A 75 6.42 5.82 17.51
CA ASN A 75 5.04 5.43 17.80
C ASN A 75 4.89 3.92 18.08
N SER A 76 5.98 3.15 18.05
CA SER A 76 5.92 1.69 18.17
C SER A 76 4.88 1.05 17.25
N CYS A 77 4.79 1.53 16.00
CA CYS A 77 3.81 1.14 14.98
C CYS A 77 4.48 0.58 13.72
N CYS A 78 3.71 -0.04 12.84
CA CYS A 78 4.15 -0.39 11.50
C CYS A 78 3.82 0.76 10.53
N VAL A 79 4.75 1.12 9.64
CA VAL A 79 4.53 2.13 8.59
C VAL A 79 4.75 1.49 7.23
N ILE A 80 3.73 1.49 6.37
CA ILE A 80 3.84 1.08 4.96
C ILE A 80 3.84 2.33 4.09
N ALA A 81 4.81 2.44 3.19
CA ALA A 81 4.90 3.57 2.27
C ALA A 81 5.48 3.16 0.92
N GLY A 82 4.96 3.79 -0.15
CA GLY A 82 5.51 3.64 -1.49
C GLY A 82 6.69 4.57 -1.72
N VAL A 83 7.79 4.04 -2.19
CA VAL A 83 9.01 4.79 -2.53
C VAL A 83 9.61 4.27 -3.83
N THR A 84 10.43 5.09 -4.48
CA THR A 84 11.27 4.64 -5.59
C THR A 84 12.68 4.40 -5.10
N THR A 85 13.24 3.25 -5.45
CA THR A 85 14.57 2.84 -4.97
C THR A 85 15.51 2.52 -6.11
N LYS A 86 16.81 2.64 -5.83
CA LYS A 86 17.89 2.19 -6.73
C LYS A 86 18.67 1.08 -6.05
N LYS A 87 18.96 0.02 -6.79
CA LYS A 87 19.84 -1.06 -6.38
C LYS A 87 20.73 -1.45 -7.57
N ASN A 88 22.03 -1.24 -7.45
CA ASN A 88 22.96 -1.32 -8.58
C ASN A 88 22.49 -0.36 -9.70
N GLU A 89 22.37 -0.85 -10.93
CA GLU A 89 21.90 -0.07 -12.08
C GLU A 89 20.38 -0.12 -12.28
N ASN A 90 19.62 -0.80 -11.40
CA ASN A 90 18.17 -0.98 -11.54
C ASN A 90 17.41 -0.07 -10.60
N PHE A 91 16.27 0.42 -11.09
CA PHE A 91 15.32 1.26 -10.35
C PHE A 91 14.04 0.47 -10.10
N PHE A 92 13.42 0.69 -8.94
CA PHE A 92 12.23 -0.05 -8.53
C PHE A 92 11.18 0.87 -7.92
N ASN A 93 9.91 0.57 -8.21
CA ASN A 93 8.77 1.08 -7.47
C ASN A 93 8.49 0.09 -6.33
N GLU A 94 8.69 0.49 -5.09
CA GLU A 94 8.62 -0.41 -3.94
C GLU A 94 7.60 0.04 -2.90
N SER A 95 6.93 -0.92 -2.30
CA SER A 95 6.20 -0.76 -1.04
C SER A 95 7.09 -1.24 0.09
N LEU A 96 7.46 -0.36 1.01
CA LEU A 96 8.31 -0.66 2.15
C LEU A 96 7.50 -0.65 3.44
N ALA A 97 7.62 -1.72 4.25
CA ALA A 97 7.09 -1.77 5.59
C ALA A 97 8.21 -1.58 6.62
N PHE A 98 8.12 -0.51 7.40
CA PHE A 98 9.05 -0.15 8.45
C PHE A 98 8.51 -0.61 9.80
N LEU A 99 9.28 -1.43 10.52
CA LEU A 99 8.93 -1.91 11.85
C LEU A 99 9.70 -1.16 12.95
N PRO A 100 9.17 -1.09 14.19
CA PRO A 100 9.84 -0.41 15.30
C PRO A 100 11.22 -0.96 15.65
N ASN A 101 11.45 -2.26 15.38
CA ASN A 101 12.73 -2.94 15.59
C ASN A 101 13.76 -2.66 14.47
N LYS A 102 13.52 -1.66 13.64
CA LYS A 102 14.32 -1.24 12.48
C LYS A 102 14.34 -2.23 11.30
N LYS A 103 13.56 -3.32 11.35
CA LYS A 103 13.41 -4.21 10.20
C LYS A 103 12.59 -3.50 9.12
N ILE A 104 13.08 -3.58 7.87
CA ILE A 104 12.37 -3.11 6.68
C ILE A 104 12.03 -4.33 5.83
N ILE A 105 10.77 -4.42 5.40
CA ILE A 105 10.30 -5.44 4.46
C ILE A 105 9.96 -4.72 3.16
N SER A 106 10.50 -5.20 2.04
CA SER A 106 10.31 -4.61 0.72
C SER A 106 9.48 -5.52 -0.18
N TYR A 107 8.55 -4.92 -0.91
CA TYR A 107 7.85 -5.50 -2.04
C TYR A 107 8.08 -4.63 -3.27
N ARG A 108 8.56 -5.21 -4.36
CA ARG A 108 8.71 -4.57 -5.66
C ARG A 108 7.44 -4.76 -6.48
N LYS A 109 6.97 -3.69 -7.10
CA LYS A 109 5.80 -3.74 -7.98
C LYS A 109 6.00 -4.79 -9.09
N ASN A 110 5.11 -5.78 -9.13
CA ASN A 110 5.22 -6.87 -10.10
C ASN A 110 4.67 -6.44 -11.48
N HIS A 111 3.60 -5.64 -11.50
CA HIS A 111 2.95 -5.21 -12.72
C HIS A 111 3.17 -3.71 -12.93
N LEU A 112 4.17 -3.38 -13.73
CA LEU A 112 4.46 -2.00 -14.09
C LEU A 112 3.41 -1.44 -15.05
N PHE A 113 3.02 -0.19 -14.84
CA PHE A 113 1.97 0.47 -15.62
C PHE A 113 2.47 0.87 -17.01
N SER A 114 2.36 -0.04 -17.97
CA SER A 114 2.82 0.13 -19.33
C SER A 114 2.23 1.34 -20.10
N PRO A 115 0.95 1.75 -19.84
CA PRO A 115 0.42 2.95 -20.49
C PRO A 115 1.19 4.24 -20.16
N ALA A 116 1.78 4.34 -18.95
CA ALA A 116 2.67 5.44 -18.59
C ALA A 116 4.15 5.14 -18.84
N LYS A 117 4.46 4.06 -19.56
CA LYS A 117 5.84 3.63 -19.85
C LYS A 117 6.71 3.38 -18.59
N GLU A 118 6.09 3.02 -17.46
CA GLU A 118 6.78 2.77 -16.19
C GLU A 118 7.92 1.73 -16.37
N HIS A 119 7.71 0.72 -17.23
CA HIS A 119 8.70 -0.31 -17.57
C HIS A 119 9.95 0.21 -18.30
N MET A 120 9.95 1.44 -18.79
CA MET A 120 11.13 2.06 -19.43
C MET A 120 12.11 2.59 -18.39
N THR A 121 11.65 2.83 -17.16
CA THR A 121 12.46 3.35 -16.05
C THR A 121 12.66 2.32 -14.96
N PHE A 122 11.59 1.63 -14.57
CA PHE A 122 11.61 0.71 -13.44
C PHE A 122 11.68 -0.75 -13.88
N THR A 123 12.33 -1.56 -13.04
CA THR A 123 12.38 -3.02 -13.17
C THR A 123 11.24 -3.64 -12.37
N ALA A 124 10.51 -4.56 -12.97
CA ALA A 124 9.44 -5.29 -12.30
C ALA A 124 9.99 -6.22 -11.20
N GLY A 125 9.21 -6.40 -10.14
CA GLY A 125 9.40 -7.50 -9.20
C GLY A 125 8.90 -8.83 -9.78
N ASP A 126 9.26 -9.92 -9.13
CA ASP A 126 8.91 -11.30 -9.51
C ASP A 126 8.48 -12.15 -8.30
N GLU A 127 8.36 -11.52 -7.13
CA GLU A 127 7.97 -12.18 -5.89
C GLU A 127 6.76 -11.51 -5.25
N ILE A 128 5.90 -12.30 -4.61
CA ILE A 128 4.94 -11.79 -3.64
C ILE A 128 5.64 -11.59 -2.30
N LYS A 129 5.16 -10.63 -1.50
CA LYS A 129 5.71 -10.37 -0.19
C LYS A 129 4.63 -10.34 0.87
N THR A 130 4.86 -11.13 1.93
CA THR A 130 4.04 -11.14 3.14
C THR A 130 4.93 -10.94 4.37
N PHE A 131 4.35 -10.39 5.43
CA PHE A 131 5.02 -10.29 6.73
C PHE A 131 4.01 -10.30 7.87
N GLU A 132 4.48 -10.61 9.06
CA GLU A 132 3.66 -10.62 10.26
C GLU A 132 3.78 -9.29 11.01
N TRP A 133 2.63 -8.75 11.41
CA TRP A 133 2.53 -7.61 12.30
C TRP A 133 1.42 -7.88 13.33
N ASN A 134 1.81 -8.02 14.60
CA ASN A 134 0.92 -8.54 15.65
C ASN A 134 0.32 -9.89 15.21
N GLN A 135 -1.01 -9.99 15.20
CA GLN A 135 -1.74 -11.19 14.76
C GLN A 135 -2.09 -11.21 13.25
N TRP A 136 -1.61 -10.22 12.49
CA TRP A 136 -1.93 -10.07 11.08
C TRP A 136 -0.81 -10.60 10.18
N ILE A 137 -1.19 -11.36 9.16
CA ILE A 137 -0.31 -11.68 8.03
C ILE A 137 -0.66 -10.70 6.91
N ILE A 138 0.22 -9.74 6.67
CA ILE A 138 -0.01 -8.64 5.74
C ILE A 138 0.64 -8.96 4.40
N GLY A 139 -0.14 -8.86 3.31
CA GLY A 139 0.34 -8.91 1.93
C GLY A 139 0.42 -7.51 1.34
N MET A 140 1.46 -7.23 0.54
CA MET A 140 1.68 -5.93 -0.10
C MET A 140 1.47 -6.00 -1.60
N SER A 141 0.93 -4.94 -2.17
CA SER A 141 0.74 -4.72 -3.62
C SER A 141 0.77 -3.22 -3.93
N ILE A 142 1.00 -2.86 -5.19
CA ILE A 142 1.13 -1.47 -5.61
C ILE A 142 0.24 -1.20 -6.83
N CYS A 143 -0.72 -0.29 -6.69
CA CYS A 143 -1.48 0.37 -7.75
C CYS A 143 -1.98 -0.61 -8.84
N TYR A 144 -1.30 -0.68 -9.96
CA TYR A 144 -1.67 -1.49 -11.12
C TYR A 144 -1.75 -2.99 -10.82
N ASP A 145 -1.03 -3.49 -9.81
CA ASP A 145 -1.16 -4.87 -9.29
C ASP A 145 -2.61 -5.22 -8.94
N LEU A 146 -3.42 -4.23 -8.56
CA LEU A 146 -4.83 -4.43 -8.22
C LEU A 146 -5.64 -5.07 -9.35
N ARG A 147 -5.23 -4.92 -10.60
CA ARG A 147 -5.91 -5.49 -11.78
C ARG A 147 -5.65 -6.98 -11.97
N PHE A 148 -4.67 -7.54 -11.28
CA PHE A 148 -4.20 -8.91 -11.49
C PHE A 148 -4.61 -9.80 -10.31
N PRO A 149 -5.75 -10.54 -10.43
CA PRO A 149 -6.27 -11.36 -9.34
C PRO A 149 -5.31 -12.48 -8.93
N GLU A 150 -4.43 -12.92 -9.82
CA GLU A 150 -3.44 -13.96 -9.59
C GLU A 150 -2.52 -13.63 -8.42
N LEU A 151 -2.02 -12.39 -8.36
CA LEU A 151 -1.17 -11.91 -7.26
C LEU A 151 -1.90 -12.02 -5.92
N TYR A 152 -3.15 -11.60 -5.86
CA TYR A 152 -3.96 -11.66 -4.64
C TYR A 152 -4.30 -13.09 -4.25
N ARG A 153 -4.48 -13.96 -5.23
CA ARG A 153 -4.70 -15.39 -4.98
C ARG A 153 -3.46 -16.05 -4.39
N GLU A 154 -2.28 -15.74 -4.87
CA GLU A 154 -1.02 -16.20 -4.29
C GLU A 154 -0.80 -15.67 -2.87
N LEU A 155 -1.15 -14.41 -2.60
CA LEU A 155 -1.16 -13.86 -1.24
C LEU A 155 -2.11 -14.64 -0.33
N ALA A 156 -3.32 -15.01 -0.79
CA ALA A 156 -4.25 -15.81 -0.02
C ALA A 156 -3.72 -17.22 0.27
N GLU A 157 -3.00 -17.85 -0.68
CA GLU A 157 -2.29 -19.13 -0.48
C GLU A 157 -1.23 -19.03 0.64
N LYS A 158 -0.63 -17.83 0.84
CA LYS A 158 0.27 -17.53 1.97
C LYS A 158 -0.47 -17.19 3.27
N LYS A 159 -1.79 -17.44 3.32
CA LYS A 159 -2.66 -17.24 4.49
C LYS A 159 -2.78 -15.78 4.93
N THR A 160 -2.56 -14.82 4.03
CA THR A 160 -2.79 -13.42 4.35
C THR A 160 -4.23 -13.21 4.81
N ASN A 161 -4.40 -12.35 5.79
CA ASN A 161 -5.70 -11.94 6.32
C ASN A 161 -5.91 -10.43 6.21
N LEU A 162 -4.86 -9.71 5.80
CA LEU A 162 -4.87 -8.29 5.49
C LEU A 162 -4.00 -8.05 4.25
N MET A 163 -4.56 -7.42 3.22
CA MET A 163 -3.85 -7.07 2.01
C MET A 163 -3.89 -5.57 1.80
N VAL A 164 -2.75 -4.97 1.48
CA VAL A 164 -2.59 -3.52 1.29
C VAL A 164 -2.24 -3.24 -0.16
N ASN A 165 -2.96 -2.30 -0.78
CA ASN A 165 -2.62 -1.71 -2.07
C ASN A 165 -2.43 -0.21 -1.90
N ILE A 166 -1.23 0.28 -2.20
CA ILE A 166 -0.90 1.70 -2.22
C ILE A 166 -0.85 2.21 -3.66
N ALA A 167 -1.37 3.42 -3.92
CA ALA A 167 -1.56 3.85 -5.31
C ALA A 167 -1.41 5.36 -5.57
N ASN A 168 -1.09 5.68 -6.84
CA ASN A 168 -1.44 6.91 -7.53
C ASN A 168 -2.51 6.54 -8.59
N TRP A 169 -3.77 6.41 -8.19
CA TRP A 169 -4.87 5.94 -9.05
C TRP A 169 -5.72 7.11 -9.51
N PRO A 170 -5.71 7.43 -10.83
CA PRO A 170 -6.39 8.60 -11.37
C PRO A 170 -7.92 8.52 -11.28
N ILE A 171 -8.57 9.70 -11.21
CA ILE A 171 -10.02 9.87 -11.12
C ILE A 171 -10.78 9.18 -12.26
N ASP A 172 -10.25 9.21 -13.49
CA ASP A 172 -10.88 8.61 -14.68
C ASP A 172 -11.17 7.11 -14.54
N ARG A 173 -10.54 6.46 -13.59
CA ARG A 173 -10.67 5.01 -13.34
C ARG A 173 -11.04 4.69 -11.90
N ILE A 174 -11.62 5.66 -11.18
CA ILE A 174 -11.91 5.49 -9.75
C ILE A 174 -12.93 4.37 -9.49
N GLU A 175 -13.90 4.16 -10.37
CA GLU A 175 -14.86 3.05 -10.27
C GLU A 175 -14.17 1.68 -10.35
N HIS A 176 -13.08 1.58 -11.17
CA HIS A 176 -12.27 0.35 -11.19
C HIS A 176 -11.56 0.13 -9.87
N TRP A 177 -11.02 1.20 -9.25
CA TRP A 177 -10.37 1.14 -7.94
C TRP A 177 -11.30 0.58 -6.89
N ILE A 178 -12.46 1.21 -6.72
CA ILE A 178 -13.46 0.82 -5.73
C ILE A 178 -13.95 -0.62 -5.95
N THR A 179 -14.28 -0.95 -7.19
CA THR A 179 -14.80 -2.28 -7.56
C THR A 179 -13.77 -3.38 -7.34
N LEU A 180 -12.53 -3.14 -7.78
CA LEU A 180 -11.46 -4.14 -7.66
C LEU A 180 -11.04 -4.35 -6.19
N LEU A 181 -10.96 -3.31 -5.37
CA LEU A 181 -10.70 -3.47 -3.93
C LEU A 181 -11.76 -4.37 -3.29
N LYS A 182 -13.05 -4.15 -3.57
CA LYS A 182 -14.13 -5.00 -3.07
C LYS A 182 -13.99 -6.45 -3.56
N ALA A 183 -13.69 -6.63 -4.84
CA ALA A 183 -13.50 -7.96 -5.42
C ALA A 183 -12.36 -8.72 -4.73
N ARG A 184 -11.19 -8.04 -4.50
CA ARG A 184 -10.05 -8.66 -3.81
C ARG A 184 -10.38 -9.06 -2.38
N ALA A 185 -11.18 -8.26 -1.66
CA ALA A 185 -11.62 -8.60 -0.31
C ALA A 185 -12.48 -9.87 -0.31
N ILE A 186 -13.51 -9.91 -1.16
CA ILE A 186 -14.50 -10.98 -1.22
C ILE A 186 -13.85 -12.31 -1.63
N GLU A 187 -13.15 -12.31 -2.75
CA GLU A 187 -12.60 -13.55 -3.35
C GLU A 187 -11.47 -14.17 -2.52
N ASN A 188 -10.76 -13.36 -1.71
CA ASN A 188 -9.64 -13.82 -0.87
C ASN A 188 -10.00 -13.87 0.61
N GLN A 189 -11.25 -13.56 0.97
CA GLN A 189 -11.75 -13.58 2.35
C GLN A 189 -10.79 -12.91 3.34
N SER A 190 -10.29 -11.73 2.97
CA SER A 190 -9.30 -10.95 3.70
C SER A 190 -9.74 -9.49 3.77
N PHE A 191 -9.29 -8.75 4.79
CA PHE A 191 -9.37 -7.30 4.70
C PHE A 191 -8.53 -6.80 3.53
N ILE A 192 -9.06 -5.81 2.81
CA ILE A 192 -8.31 -5.04 1.81
C ILE A 192 -8.26 -3.59 2.26
N ILE A 193 -7.06 -3.03 2.19
CA ILE A 193 -6.82 -1.61 2.40
C ILE A 193 -6.27 -1.04 1.09
N GLY A 194 -7.00 -0.08 0.53
CA GLY A 194 -6.53 0.72 -0.59
C GLY A 194 -6.17 2.12 -0.11
N VAL A 195 -4.94 2.58 -0.35
CA VAL A 195 -4.52 3.96 -0.05
C VAL A 195 -4.13 4.66 -1.33
N ASN A 196 -4.87 5.69 -1.66
CA ASN A 196 -4.68 6.51 -2.84
C ASN A 196 -4.38 7.97 -2.46
N ARG A 197 -3.68 8.69 -3.31
CA ARG A 197 -3.46 10.13 -3.14
C ARG A 197 -4.64 10.97 -3.61
N THR A 198 -4.63 12.27 -3.24
CA THR A 198 -5.43 13.35 -3.85
C THR A 198 -4.56 14.30 -4.65
N GLY A 199 -5.16 15.33 -5.23
CA GLY A 199 -4.48 16.42 -5.94
C GLY A 199 -4.15 16.11 -7.39
N THR A 200 -3.12 16.72 -7.92
CA THR A 200 -2.76 16.62 -9.34
C THR A 200 -1.27 16.31 -9.53
N ASP A 201 -0.93 15.80 -10.69
CA ASP A 201 0.40 15.80 -11.27
C ASP A 201 0.31 16.37 -12.71
N PRO A 202 1.40 16.51 -13.47
CA PRO A 202 1.35 17.05 -14.82
C PRO A 202 0.42 16.32 -15.79
N ASN A 203 0.05 15.06 -15.49
CA ASN A 203 -0.68 14.21 -16.41
C ASN A 203 -2.06 13.78 -15.90
N ASN A 204 -2.29 13.81 -14.56
CA ASN A 204 -3.46 13.19 -13.95
C ASN A 204 -4.03 14.03 -12.80
N THR A 205 -5.32 13.82 -12.54
CA THR A 205 -6.01 14.27 -11.33
C THR A 205 -6.36 13.04 -10.47
N TYR A 206 -6.26 13.19 -9.14
CA TYR A 206 -6.48 12.15 -8.16
C TYR A 206 -7.50 12.61 -7.13
N ASN A 207 -8.49 11.78 -6.84
CA ASN A 207 -9.57 12.12 -5.93
C ASN A 207 -9.65 11.19 -4.70
N GLY A 208 -8.54 10.60 -4.28
CA GLY A 208 -8.50 9.79 -3.07
C GLY A 208 -9.31 8.51 -3.16
N ASN A 209 -10.41 8.42 -2.42
CA ASN A 209 -11.20 7.21 -2.25
C ASN A 209 -10.38 6.05 -1.67
N SER A 210 -9.54 6.39 -0.68
CA SER A 210 -8.87 5.36 0.14
C SER A 210 -9.90 4.63 0.97
N MET A 211 -9.76 3.30 1.09
CA MET A 211 -10.80 2.46 1.68
C MET A 211 -10.23 1.36 2.57
N ILE A 212 -11.01 0.97 3.57
CA ILE A 212 -10.87 -0.29 4.30
C ILE A 212 -12.11 -1.13 4.02
N ILE A 213 -11.92 -2.34 3.53
CA ILE A 213 -12.99 -3.25 3.13
C ILE A 213 -12.82 -4.57 3.88
N ASP A 214 -13.89 -5.07 4.47
CA ASP A 214 -13.88 -6.33 5.21
C ASP A 214 -13.92 -7.57 4.29
N PRO A 215 -13.69 -8.79 4.82
CA PRO A 215 -13.68 -10.02 4.03
C PRO A 215 -14.98 -10.37 3.31
N MET A 216 -16.09 -9.70 3.64
CA MET A 216 -17.40 -9.87 3.00
C MET A 216 -17.67 -8.80 1.93
N GLY A 217 -16.72 -7.87 1.71
CA GLY A 217 -16.85 -6.77 0.76
C GLY A 217 -17.57 -5.53 1.31
N LYS A 218 -17.88 -5.51 2.62
CA LYS A 218 -18.47 -4.34 3.27
C LYS A 218 -17.41 -3.27 3.47
N VAL A 219 -17.74 -2.04 3.12
CA VAL A 219 -16.88 -0.89 3.37
C VAL A 219 -16.90 -0.54 4.86
N VAL A 220 -15.77 -0.67 5.52
CA VAL A 220 -15.55 -0.32 6.93
C VAL A 220 -15.21 1.17 7.05
N LEU A 221 -14.43 1.69 6.10
CA LEU A 221 -14.06 3.09 6.00
C LEU A 221 -13.95 3.48 4.53
N ASP A 222 -14.55 4.60 4.19
CA ASP A 222 -14.39 5.32 2.93
C ASP A 222 -13.91 6.73 3.26
N ALA A 223 -12.71 7.08 2.79
CA ALA A 223 -12.12 8.40 3.01
C ALA A 223 -12.72 9.48 2.10
N GLY A 224 -13.51 9.09 1.11
CA GLY A 224 -14.04 10.03 0.11
C GLY A 224 -12.91 10.75 -0.64
N GLU A 225 -13.17 12.00 -1.07
CA GLU A 225 -12.25 12.73 -1.95
C GLU A 225 -11.37 13.76 -1.24
N SER A 226 -11.63 14.07 0.02
CA SER A 226 -10.89 15.10 0.74
C SER A 226 -9.51 14.61 1.19
N PRO A 227 -8.48 15.49 1.19
CA PRO A 227 -7.20 15.18 1.79
C PRO A 227 -7.33 15.04 3.32
N GLY A 228 -6.58 14.14 3.93
CA GLY A 228 -6.61 13.92 5.37
C GLY A 228 -5.89 12.64 5.80
N VAL A 229 -6.01 12.34 7.10
CA VAL A 229 -5.71 11.03 7.65
C VAL A 229 -6.99 10.43 8.20
N TYR A 230 -7.34 9.29 7.69
CA TYR A 230 -8.57 8.58 8.03
C TYR A 230 -8.24 7.29 8.73
N GLY A 231 -8.97 6.96 9.78
CA GLY A 231 -8.64 5.77 10.56
C GLY A 231 -9.85 4.96 10.99
N SER A 232 -9.67 3.64 11.05
CA SER A 232 -10.64 2.72 11.63
C SER A 232 -9.94 1.55 12.31
N THR A 233 -10.62 0.92 13.25
CA THR A 233 -10.15 -0.30 13.91
C THR A 233 -10.71 -1.51 13.19
N ILE A 234 -9.85 -2.51 12.95
CA ILE A 234 -10.22 -3.81 12.41
C ILE A 234 -9.88 -4.93 13.40
N GLU A 235 -10.65 -6.00 13.35
CA GLU A 235 -10.52 -7.14 14.24
C GLU A 235 -10.28 -8.42 13.44
N ILE A 236 -9.30 -9.21 13.87
CA ILE A 236 -8.91 -10.46 13.19
C ILE A 236 -10.05 -11.49 13.24
N GLU A 237 -10.87 -11.43 14.27
CA GLU A 237 -12.04 -12.31 14.47
C GLU A 237 -13.04 -12.19 13.32
N THR A 238 -13.14 -11.03 12.66
CA THR A 238 -13.97 -10.84 11.46
C THR A 238 -13.53 -11.77 10.34
N VAL A 239 -12.22 -11.90 10.10
CA VAL A 239 -11.66 -12.83 9.10
C VAL A 239 -11.89 -14.27 9.53
N ASN A 240 -11.55 -14.60 10.78
CA ASN A 240 -11.60 -15.96 11.31
C ASN A 240 -13.03 -16.51 11.31
N ALA A 241 -13.98 -15.71 11.78
CA ALA A 241 -15.41 -16.09 11.80
C ALA A 241 -15.95 -16.30 10.39
N TRP A 242 -15.64 -15.40 9.45
CA TRP A 242 -16.09 -15.52 8.08
C TRP A 242 -15.52 -16.75 7.39
N ARG A 243 -14.20 -16.98 7.49
CA ARG A 243 -13.54 -18.16 6.91
C ARG A 243 -14.05 -19.48 7.51
N LYS A 244 -14.46 -19.47 8.80
CA LYS A 244 -15.05 -20.63 9.45
C LYS A 244 -16.49 -20.90 8.94
N THR A 245 -17.28 -19.84 8.78
CA THR A 245 -18.69 -19.93 8.34
C THR A 245 -18.80 -20.26 6.85
N PHE A 246 -17.92 -19.69 6.03
CA PHE A 246 -17.91 -19.86 4.58
C PHE A 246 -16.48 -20.17 4.09
N PRO A 247 -16.03 -21.44 4.16
CA PRO A 247 -14.64 -21.81 3.93
C PRO A 247 -14.27 -21.89 2.44
N ALA A 248 -14.55 -20.85 1.63
CA ALA A 248 -14.33 -20.84 0.18
C ALA A 248 -12.86 -21.06 -0.22
N LEU A 249 -11.91 -20.56 0.58
CA LEU A 249 -10.48 -20.75 0.30
C LEU A 249 -10.04 -22.22 0.35
N SER A 250 -10.72 -23.07 1.14
CA SER A 250 -10.43 -24.51 1.18
C SER A 250 -10.77 -25.24 -0.11
N ASN A 251 -11.61 -24.62 -0.97
CA ASN A 251 -12.03 -25.17 -2.26
C ASN A 251 -11.16 -24.69 -3.43
N MET A 252 -10.11 -23.91 -3.16
CA MET A 252 -9.17 -23.46 -4.21
C MET A 252 -8.53 -24.66 -4.91
N ARG A 253 -8.45 -24.61 -6.23
CA ARG A 253 -7.81 -25.63 -7.07
C ARG A 253 -6.93 -24.96 -8.10
N LYS A 254 -5.73 -25.49 -8.33
CA LYS A 254 -4.91 -25.11 -9.49
C LYS A 254 -5.51 -25.76 -10.74
N ILE A 255 -6.05 -24.94 -11.63
CA ILE A 255 -6.54 -25.40 -12.93
C ILE A 255 -5.35 -25.50 -13.85
N LYS A 256 -5.04 -26.73 -14.31
CA LYS A 256 -3.98 -26.92 -15.32
C LYS A 256 -4.51 -26.47 -16.68
N SER A 257 -3.81 -25.56 -17.35
CA SER A 257 -4.00 -25.36 -18.79
C SER A 257 -3.68 -26.65 -19.52
N ARG A 258 -4.57 -27.08 -20.41
CA ARG A 258 -4.33 -28.22 -21.33
C ARG A 258 -3.40 -27.79 -22.43
#